data_b6c3f01a2e5943b00aa9f6298381317e
#
_entry.id   b6c3f01a2e5943b00aa9f6298381317e
#
_cell.length_a   1.000
_cell.length_b   1.000
_cell.length_c   1.000
_cell.angle_alpha   90.00
_cell.angle_beta   90.00
_cell.angle_gamma   90.00
#
_symmetry.space_group_name_H-M   'P 1'
#
loop_
_entity.id
_entity.type
_entity.pdbx_description
1 polymer ?
#
loop_
_entity_poly.entity_id
_entity_poly.type
_entity_poly.pdbx_seq_one_letter_code
_entity_poly.pdbx_strand_id
1 'polypeptide(L)'
;MSTSYVHLNVQNKVGYIEFYNPPHNGLPAAMLSNLTDLIAQAGSDPTIAVIVLQSGGDRTFCAGASFEELRAISNPQEGTDFFMGFANVINALRNCPKITIGRVQGKAVGGGVGLAAATDYCMATSHSDIKLSELSIGIGPFVIEPAVTRKIGISAFSQLSLEATTFFSAQWAQDNGLYTKVFPSTDVLDTEVKAFAQQLSTYNPEALQKLKSTFWEKRRSFQT
;
A
#
# COMPACT_ATOMS: atom_id res chain seq x y z
N MET A 1 -25.93 -7.76 -0.11
CA MET A 1 -24.87 -6.84 -0.59
C MET A 1 -23.79 -6.87 0.47
N SER A 2 -22.54 -7.16 0.12
CA SER A 2 -21.45 -7.12 1.10
C SER A 2 -21.17 -5.67 1.48
N THR A 3 -21.10 -5.40 2.78
CA THR A 3 -20.92 -4.06 3.34
C THR A 3 -19.44 -3.69 3.29
N SER A 4 -19.14 -2.43 2.99
CA SER A 4 -17.77 -1.89 3.06
C SER A 4 -17.27 -1.88 4.50
N TYR A 5 -15.96 -2.16 4.69
CA TYR A 5 -15.35 -2.18 6.01
C TYR A 5 -13.84 -1.87 5.97
N VAL A 6 -13.33 -1.45 7.11
CA VAL A 6 -11.91 -1.47 7.46
C VAL A 6 -11.82 -2.05 8.86
N HIS A 7 -11.04 -3.10 9.06
CA HIS A 7 -10.91 -3.72 10.38
C HIS A 7 -9.47 -4.18 10.66
N LEU A 8 -9.14 -4.26 11.93
CA LEU A 8 -7.91 -4.84 12.45
C LEU A 8 -8.24 -6.14 13.17
N ASN A 9 -7.58 -7.23 12.75
CA ASN A 9 -7.62 -8.53 13.42
C ASN A 9 -6.21 -8.90 13.90
N VAL A 10 -6.05 -9.28 15.15
CA VAL A 10 -4.75 -9.63 15.73
C VAL A 10 -4.66 -11.14 15.93
N GLN A 11 -3.67 -11.78 15.31
CA GLN A 11 -3.42 -13.21 15.46
C GLN A 11 -1.91 -13.46 15.60
N ASN A 12 -1.51 -14.16 16.65
CA ASN A 12 -0.11 -14.57 16.87
C ASN A 12 0.90 -13.41 16.73
N LYS A 13 0.62 -12.26 17.36
CA LYS A 13 1.40 -11.03 17.30
C LYS A 13 1.45 -10.35 15.92
N VAL A 14 0.62 -10.75 14.97
CA VAL A 14 0.47 -10.11 13.66
C VAL A 14 -0.85 -9.36 13.62
N GLY A 15 -0.81 -8.08 13.31
CA GLY A 15 -1.99 -7.25 13.08
C GLY A 15 -2.36 -7.27 11.58
N TYR A 16 -3.48 -7.87 11.23
CA TYR A 16 -4.02 -7.88 9.87
C TYR A 16 -5.00 -6.72 9.74
N ILE A 17 -4.62 -5.69 8.97
CA ILE A 17 -5.49 -4.58 8.61
C ILE A 17 -6.07 -4.88 7.24
N GLU A 18 -7.39 -5.11 7.20
CA GLU A 18 -8.10 -5.43 5.97
C GLU A 18 -9.14 -4.37 5.65
N PHE A 19 -9.15 -3.92 4.41
CA PHE A 19 -10.18 -3.04 3.86
C PHE A 19 -10.95 -3.73 2.73
N TYR A 20 -12.22 -3.41 2.60
CA TYR A 20 -13.06 -3.90 1.51
C TYR A 20 -14.10 -2.85 1.13
N ASN A 21 -14.18 -2.53 -0.14
CA ASN A 21 -15.20 -1.65 -0.70
C ASN A 21 -15.59 -2.13 -2.11
N PRO A 22 -16.72 -2.85 -2.25
CA PRO A 22 -17.14 -3.36 -3.55
C PRO A 22 -17.50 -2.21 -4.51
N PRO A 23 -17.34 -2.42 -5.84
CA PRO A 23 -16.90 -3.67 -6.48
C PRO A 23 -15.37 -3.82 -6.63
N HIS A 24 -14.57 -2.76 -6.47
CA HIS A 24 -13.15 -2.75 -6.85
C HIS A 24 -12.21 -2.13 -5.80
N ASN A 25 -12.65 -2.03 -4.55
CA ASN A 25 -11.84 -1.44 -3.49
C ASN A 25 -11.35 -0.01 -3.81
N GLY A 26 -12.21 0.80 -4.46
CA GLY A 26 -12.02 2.24 -4.51
C GLY A 26 -12.26 2.82 -3.11
N LEU A 27 -11.34 3.62 -2.59
CA LEU A 27 -11.36 4.07 -1.20
C LEU A 27 -11.93 5.48 -1.05
N PRO A 28 -13.11 5.63 -0.42
CA PRO A 28 -13.64 6.94 -0.01
C PRO A 28 -12.83 7.52 1.15
N ALA A 29 -12.93 8.84 1.34
CA ALA A 29 -12.22 9.59 2.38
C ALA A 29 -12.40 9.00 3.80
N ALA A 30 -13.62 8.58 4.14
CA ALA A 30 -13.91 7.95 5.44
C ALA A 30 -13.13 6.65 5.66
N MET A 31 -12.97 5.82 4.63
CA MET A 31 -12.19 4.58 4.73
C MET A 31 -10.69 4.86 4.81
N LEU A 32 -10.18 5.88 4.09
CA LEU A 32 -8.79 6.30 4.19
C LEU A 32 -8.47 6.83 5.59
N SER A 33 -9.38 7.60 6.21
CA SER A 33 -9.27 8.03 7.61
C SER A 33 -9.19 6.82 8.55
N ASN A 34 -10.13 5.87 8.43
CA ASN A 34 -10.13 4.66 9.25
C ASN A 34 -8.87 3.82 9.09
N LEU A 35 -8.34 3.70 7.86
CA LEU A 35 -7.06 3.03 7.61
C LEU A 35 -5.91 3.72 8.35
N THR A 36 -5.86 5.05 8.29
CA THR A 36 -4.84 5.86 8.98
C THR A 36 -4.88 5.59 10.49
N ASP A 37 -6.08 5.62 11.08
CA ASP A 37 -6.27 5.42 12.51
C ASP A 37 -5.90 4.00 12.95
N LEU A 38 -6.31 2.97 12.19
CA LEU A 38 -6.00 1.58 12.49
C LEU A 38 -4.50 1.26 12.34
N ILE A 39 -3.80 1.89 11.37
CA ILE A 39 -2.35 1.76 11.25
C ILE A 39 -1.65 2.37 12.47
N ALA A 40 -2.08 3.55 12.92
CA ALA A 40 -1.54 4.20 14.11
C ALA A 40 -1.82 3.37 15.38
N GLN A 41 -3.06 2.87 15.53
CA GLN A 41 -3.45 1.98 16.62
C GLN A 41 -2.59 0.71 16.65
N ALA A 42 -2.49 -0.01 15.54
CA ALA A 42 -1.68 -1.21 15.43
C ALA A 42 -0.18 -0.92 15.66
N GLY A 43 0.29 0.26 15.24
CA GLY A 43 1.65 0.73 15.47
C GLY A 43 1.99 0.88 16.95
N SER A 44 1.05 1.36 17.76
CA SER A 44 1.21 1.58 19.20
C SER A 44 0.88 0.38 20.09
N ASP A 45 0.18 -0.63 19.56
CA ASP A 45 -0.24 -1.82 20.33
C ASP A 45 0.95 -2.75 20.65
N PRO A 46 1.34 -2.94 21.93
CA PRO A 46 2.48 -3.77 22.30
C PRO A 46 2.28 -5.28 21.99
N THR A 47 1.06 -5.71 21.76
CA THR A 47 0.73 -7.10 21.43
C THR A 47 0.99 -7.44 19.96
N ILE A 48 1.16 -6.42 19.10
CA ILE A 48 1.43 -6.57 17.68
C ILE A 48 2.94 -6.36 17.42
N ALA A 49 3.56 -7.26 16.70
CA ALA A 49 4.96 -7.15 16.28
C ALA A 49 5.12 -6.74 14.81
N VAL A 50 4.19 -7.17 13.95
CA VAL A 50 4.22 -6.98 12.49
C VAL A 50 2.79 -6.65 12.01
N ILE A 51 2.67 -5.82 10.98
CA ILE A 51 1.39 -5.47 10.37
C ILE A 51 1.34 -6.03 8.96
N VAL A 52 0.22 -6.65 8.60
CA VAL A 52 -0.14 -7.01 7.22
C VAL A 52 -1.25 -6.08 6.76
N LEU A 53 -1.02 -5.35 5.68
CA LEU A 53 -2.04 -4.56 4.98
C LEU A 53 -2.57 -5.39 3.81
N GLN A 54 -3.87 -5.64 3.79
CA GLN A 54 -4.55 -6.44 2.77
C GLN A 54 -5.92 -5.87 2.42
N SER A 55 -6.51 -6.37 1.34
CA SER A 55 -7.89 -6.07 1.00
C SER A 55 -8.72 -7.33 0.83
N GLY A 56 -10.03 -7.22 1.07
CA GLY A 56 -11.00 -8.24 0.74
C GLY A 56 -11.29 -8.33 -0.76
N GLY A 57 -11.92 -9.44 -1.17
CA GLY A 57 -12.19 -9.75 -2.57
C GLY A 57 -10.99 -10.36 -3.30
N ASP A 58 -11.23 -10.78 -4.55
CA ASP A 58 -10.31 -11.63 -5.31
C ASP A 58 -9.70 -10.95 -6.55
N ARG A 59 -10.30 -9.85 -7.04
CA ARG A 59 -9.95 -9.26 -8.36
C ARG A 59 -9.08 -8.01 -8.28
N THR A 60 -9.28 -7.21 -7.25
CA THR A 60 -8.65 -5.89 -7.13
C THR A 60 -8.17 -5.70 -5.70
N PHE A 61 -6.89 -5.40 -5.54
CA PHE A 61 -6.36 -4.96 -4.25
C PHE A 61 -6.91 -3.57 -3.92
N CYS A 62 -6.68 -2.59 -4.79
CA CYS A 62 -7.22 -1.24 -4.61
C CYS A 62 -7.28 -0.51 -5.95
N ALA A 63 -8.44 0.05 -6.29
CA ALA A 63 -8.66 0.83 -7.51
C ALA A 63 -8.32 2.33 -7.36
N GLY A 64 -7.70 2.72 -6.25
CA GLY A 64 -7.39 4.12 -5.94
C GLY A 64 -8.50 4.80 -5.15
N ALA A 65 -8.58 6.13 -5.27
CA ALA A 65 -9.58 6.94 -4.59
C ALA A 65 -10.99 6.76 -5.20
N SER A 66 -12.01 7.15 -4.43
CA SER A 66 -13.38 7.19 -4.91
C SER A 66 -13.51 8.15 -6.10
N PHE A 67 -13.89 7.61 -7.25
CA PHE A 67 -14.11 8.42 -8.45
C PHE A 67 -15.34 9.31 -8.30
N GLU A 68 -16.31 8.91 -7.49
CA GLU A 68 -17.49 9.71 -7.17
C GLU A 68 -17.08 10.96 -6.37
N GLU A 69 -16.26 10.79 -5.31
CA GLU A 69 -15.75 11.91 -4.51
C GLU A 69 -14.85 12.84 -5.36
N LEU A 70 -13.99 12.27 -6.22
CA LEU A 70 -13.15 13.05 -7.12
C LEU A 70 -13.97 13.98 -8.02
N ARG A 71 -15.08 13.48 -8.56
CA ARG A 71 -15.96 14.27 -9.42
C ARG A 71 -16.78 15.33 -8.67
N ALA A 72 -16.96 15.17 -7.38
CA ALA A 72 -17.72 16.09 -6.54
C ALA A 72 -16.87 17.27 -6.06
N ILE A 73 -15.54 17.26 -6.26
CA ILE A 73 -14.64 18.36 -5.88
C ILE A 73 -15.07 19.64 -6.63
N SER A 74 -15.38 20.68 -5.87
CA SER A 74 -15.87 21.97 -6.37
C SER A 74 -14.92 23.14 -6.10
N ASN A 75 -13.95 22.96 -5.21
CA ASN A 75 -13.02 24.02 -4.82
C ASN A 75 -11.63 23.45 -4.44
N PRO A 76 -10.58 24.32 -4.38
CA PRO A 76 -9.21 23.85 -4.09
C PRO A 76 -9.03 23.19 -2.72
N GLN A 77 -9.81 23.58 -1.70
CA GLN A 77 -9.72 22.99 -0.37
C GLN A 77 -10.20 21.54 -0.38
N GLU A 78 -11.36 21.28 -0.98
CA GLU A 78 -11.87 19.91 -1.15
C GLU A 78 -10.90 19.03 -1.95
N GLY A 79 -10.24 19.60 -2.97
CA GLY A 79 -9.19 18.92 -3.71
C GLY A 79 -8.01 18.54 -2.81
N THR A 80 -7.55 19.47 -1.98
CA THR A 80 -6.47 19.21 -1.01
C THR A 80 -6.87 18.10 -0.05
N ASP A 81 -8.05 18.19 0.55
CA ASP A 81 -8.55 17.21 1.53
C ASP A 81 -8.68 15.80 0.90
N PHE A 82 -9.18 15.73 -0.33
CA PHE A 82 -9.29 14.48 -1.08
C PHE A 82 -7.93 13.80 -1.29
N PHE A 83 -6.94 14.54 -1.79
CA PHE A 83 -5.61 13.99 -2.04
C PHE A 83 -4.85 13.68 -0.75
N MET A 84 -5.08 14.44 0.32
CA MET A 84 -4.50 14.17 1.63
C MET A 84 -4.96 12.83 2.23
N GLY A 85 -6.10 12.29 1.83
CA GLY A 85 -6.54 10.97 2.27
C GLY A 85 -5.50 9.88 2.04
N PHE A 86 -5.00 9.72 0.82
CA PHE A 86 -3.93 8.75 0.52
C PHE A 86 -2.58 9.17 1.12
N ALA A 87 -2.26 10.46 1.13
CA ALA A 87 -1.03 10.94 1.76
C ALA A 87 -0.96 10.55 3.25
N ASN A 88 -2.08 10.67 3.96
CA ASN A 88 -2.16 10.34 5.39
C ASN A 88 -1.94 8.84 5.62
N VAL A 89 -2.55 7.96 4.83
CA VAL A 89 -2.32 6.51 4.94
C VAL A 89 -0.85 6.15 4.65
N ILE A 90 -0.27 6.72 3.58
CA ILE A 90 1.15 6.50 3.23
C ILE A 90 2.06 6.99 4.37
N ASN A 91 1.77 8.16 4.94
CA ASN A 91 2.53 8.70 6.07
C ASN A 91 2.35 7.85 7.34
N ALA A 92 1.15 7.32 7.59
CA ALA A 92 0.91 6.41 8.71
C ALA A 92 1.74 5.11 8.56
N LEU A 93 1.77 4.50 7.36
CA LEU A 93 2.61 3.34 7.07
C LEU A 93 4.10 3.65 7.23
N ARG A 94 4.54 4.80 6.72
CA ARG A 94 5.93 5.28 6.83
C ARG A 94 6.36 5.47 8.28
N ASN A 95 5.52 6.12 9.07
CA ASN A 95 5.85 6.49 10.47
C ASN A 95 5.55 5.37 11.47
N CYS A 96 4.83 4.32 11.05
CA CYS A 96 4.56 3.17 11.89
C CYS A 96 5.89 2.53 12.35
N PRO A 97 6.10 2.30 13.66
CA PRO A 97 7.35 1.74 14.16
C PRO A 97 7.53 0.23 13.83
N LYS A 98 6.49 -0.42 13.30
CA LYS A 98 6.48 -1.85 12.99
C LYS A 98 6.66 -2.10 11.51
N ILE A 99 7.29 -3.22 11.16
CA ILE A 99 7.38 -3.68 9.76
C ILE A 99 5.98 -3.90 9.21
N THR A 100 5.75 -3.40 8.01
CA THR A 100 4.48 -3.53 7.28
C THR A 100 4.67 -4.42 6.05
N ILE A 101 3.83 -5.43 5.90
CA ILE A 101 3.79 -6.34 4.75
C ILE A 101 2.53 -5.99 3.93
N GLY A 102 2.69 -5.75 2.64
CA GLY A 102 1.59 -5.64 1.70
C GLY A 102 1.23 -7.02 1.13
N ARG A 103 -0.04 -7.40 1.25
CA ARG A 103 -0.59 -8.58 0.60
C ARG A 103 -1.50 -8.12 -0.55
N VAL A 104 -1.04 -8.31 -1.79
CA VAL A 104 -1.67 -7.78 -3.00
C VAL A 104 -2.16 -8.94 -3.85
N GLN A 105 -3.45 -9.30 -3.73
CA GLN A 105 -4.04 -10.45 -4.41
C GLN A 105 -4.56 -10.16 -5.82
N GLY A 106 -4.65 -8.89 -6.20
CA GLY A 106 -5.24 -8.47 -7.45
C GLY A 106 -4.75 -7.09 -7.88
N LYS A 107 -5.36 -6.52 -8.91
CA LYS A 107 -4.92 -5.27 -9.54
C LYS A 107 -4.79 -4.11 -8.54
N ALA A 108 -3.73 -3.31 -8.69
CA ALA A 108 -3.54 -2.06 -7.97
C ALA A 108 -3.49 -0.89 -8.95
N VAL A 109 -4.32 0.13 -8.71
CA VAL A 109 -4.44 1.29 -9.63
C VAL A 109 -4.31 2.58 -8.83
N GLY A 110 -3.56 3.55 -9.36
CA GLY A 110 -3.42 4.87 -8.77
C GLY A 110 -2.96 4.83 -7.31
N GLY A 111 -3.76 5.38 -6.40
CA GLY A 111 -3.49 5.31 -4.95
C GLY A 111 -3.25 3.90 -4.43
N GLY A 112 -3.81 2.86 -5.05
CA GLY A 112 -3.56 1.46 -4.71
C GLY A 112 -2.10 1.03 -4.93
N VAL A 113 -1.44 1.56 -5.98
CA VAL A 113 0.00 1.39 -6.19
C VAL A 113 0.78 2.09 -5.08
N GLY A 114 0.32 3.28 -4.68
CA GLY A 114 0.89 4.03 -3.55
C GLY A 114 0.83 3.27 -2.24
N LEU A 115 -0.30 2.62 -1.93
CA LEU A 115 -0.44 1.78 -0.72
C LEU A 115 0.52 0.59 -0.75
N ALA A 116 0.59 -0.14 -1.89
CA ALA A 116 1.53 -1.25 -2.05
C ALA A 116 2.99 -0.78 -1.88
N ALA A 117 3.36 0.36 -2.49
CA ALA A 117 4.69 0.95 -2.37
C ALA A 117 5.03 1.44 -0.97
N ALA A 118 4.03 1.89 -0.20
CA ALA A 118 4.24 2.37 1.17
C ALA A 118 4.50 1.25 2.19
N THR A 119 4.21 -0.01 1.87
CA THR A 119 4.60 -1.14 2.71
C THR A 119 6.10 -1.40 2.62
N ASP A 120 6.69 -1.95 3.70
CA ASP A 120 8.13 -2.23 3.74
C ASP A 120 8.48 -3.44 2.86
N TYR A 121 7.62 -4.45 2.87
CA TYR A 121 7.74 -5.67 2.08
C TYR A 121 6.42 -5.96 1.37
N CYS A 122 6.43 -6.11 0.06
CA CYS A 122 5.21 -6.29 -0.72
C CYS A 122 5.20 -7.64 -1.44
N MET A 123 4.18 -8.45 -1.16
CA MET A 123 3.96 -9.77 -1.75
C MET A 123 2.68 -9.73 -2.58
N ALA A 124 2.74 -10.28 -3.80
CA ALA A 124 1.65 -10.18 -4.76
C ALA A 124 1.35 -11.51 -5.48
N THR A 125 0.19 -11.60 -6.13
CA THR A 125 -0.09 -12.68 -7.08
C THR A 125 0.38 -12.31 -8.48
N SER A 126 0.51 -13.29 -9.36
CA SER A 126 0.79 -13.09 -10.79
C SER A 126 -0.31 -12.31 -11.53
N HIS A 127 -1.47 -12.12 -10.91
CA HIS A 127 -2.61 -11.36 -11.46
C HIS A 127 -2.68 -9.92 -10.94
N SER A 128 -1.70 -9.51 -10.12
CA SER A 128 -1.66 -8.19 -9.48
C SER A 128 -1.01 -7.15 -10.40
N ASP A 129 -1.58 -6.97 -11.59
CA ASP A 129 -1.13 -5.92 -12.50
C ASP A 129 -1.32 -4.54 -11.89
N ILE A 130 -0.47 -3.60 -12.30
CA ILE A 130 -0.49 -2.22 -11.78
C ILE A 130 -0.70 -1.19 -12.88
N LYS A 131 -1.27 -0.04 -12.52
CA LYS A 131 -1.41 1.11 -13.42
C LYS A 131 -1.45 2.42 -12.64
N LEU A 132 -0.80 3.46 -13.14
CA LEU A 132 -1.01 4.85 -12.71
C LEU A 132 -1.90 5.55 -13.74
N SER A 133 -3.19 5.65 -13.43
CA SER A 133 -4.18 6.21 -14.35
C SER A 133 -4.38 7.71 -14.23
N GLU A 134 -3.70 8.37 -13.31
CA GLU A 134 -3.91 9.77 -12.93
C GLU A 134 -3.75 10.72 -14.12
N LEU A 135 -2.73 10.55 -14.94
CA LEU A 135 -2.48 11.43 -16.10
C LEU A 135 -3.59 11.33 -17.14
N SER A 136 -4.23 10.16 -17.29
CA SER A 136 -5.35 9.96 -18.24
C SER A 136 -6.62 10.73 -17.86
N ILE A 137 -6.71 11.22 -16.64
CA ILE A 137 -7.82 12.06 -16.15
C ILE A 137 -7.38 13.49 -15.80
N GLY A 138 -6.21 13.90 -16.30
CA GLY A 138 -5.73 15.27 -16.19
C GLY A 138 -5.06 15.65 -14.86
N ILE A 139 -4.70 14.65 -14.04
CA ILE A 139 -3.95 14.86 -12.78
C ILE A 139 -2.66 14.07 -12.80
N GLY A 140 -1.70 14.43 -11.92
CA GLY A 140 -0.46 13.66 -11.77
C GLY A 140 -0.47 12.79 -10.51
N PRO A 141 0.30 11.69 -10.48
CA PRO A 141 0.39 10.79 -9.33
C PRO A 141 1.29 11.36 -8.22
N PHE A 142 1.22 12.68 -7.93
CA PHE A 142 2.15 13.41 -7.06
C PHE A 142 2.10 12.95 -5.60
N VAL A 143 0.92 12.57 -5.12
CA VAL A 143 0.73 12.14 -3.72
C VAL A 143 1.45 10.83 -3.42
N ILE A 144 1.44 9.90 -4.37
CA ILE A 144 2.03 8.58 -4.21
C ILE A 144 3.48 8.50 -4.69
N GLU A 145 3.94 9.53 -5.45
CA GLU A 145 5.26 9.59 -6.05
C GLU A 145 6.38 9.24 -5.07
N PRO A 146 6.47 9.85 -3.86
CA PRO A 146 7.59 9.59 -2.97
C PRO A 146 7.70 8.12 -2.53
N ALA A 147 6.56 7.46 -2.30
CA ALA A 147 6.52 6.05 -1.92
C ALA A 147 6.86 5.14 -3.10
N VAL A 148 6.31 5.43 -4.29
CA VAL A 148 6.53 4.62 -5.50
C VAL A 148 7.97 4.77 -5.97
N THR A 149 8.47 5.99 -6.12
CA THR A 149 9.85 6.26 -6.57
C THR A 149 10.89 5.67 -5.60
N ARG A 150 10.60 5.64 -4.30
CA ARG A 150 11.45 4.94 -3.32
C ARG A 150 11.66 3.46 -3.67
N LYS A 151 10.62 2.81 -4.18
CA LYS A 151 10.65 1.37 -4.52
C LYS A 151 11.24 1.11 -5.90
N ILE A 152 10.74 1.79 -6.94
CA ILE A 152 11.02 1.46 -8.33
C ILE A 152 12.01 2.40 -9.02
N GLY A 153 12.44 3.44 -8.33
CA GLY A 153 13.29 4.48 -8.92
C GLY A 153 12.55 5.41 -9.89
N ILE A 154 13.22 6.52 -10.25
CA ILE A 154 12.59 7.57 -11.06
C ILE A 154 12.32 7.11 -12.51
N SER A 155 13.15 6.25 -13.08
CA SER A 155 13.00 5.78 -14.46
C SER A 155 11.75 4.93 -14.62
N ALA A 156 11.54 3.92 -13.77
CA ALA A 156 10.36 3.08 -13.81
C ALA A 156 9.09 3.85 -13.40
N PHE A 157 9.21 4.81 -12.46
CA PHE A 157 8.09 5.69 -12.11
C PHE A 157 7.68 6.58 -13.30
N SER A 158 8.62 7.15 -14.05
CA SER A 158 8.30 7.96 -15.22
C SER A 158 7.61 7.15 -16.31
N GLN A 159 8.09 5.93 -16.58
CA GLN A 159 7.43 5.02 -17.51
C GLN A 159 5.99 4.72 -17.08
N LEU A 160 5.81 4.26 -15.84
CA LEU A 160 4.50 3.90 -15.30
C LEU A 160 3.52 5.07 -15.31
N SER A 161 4.02 6.30 -15.05
CA SER A 161 3.18 7.51 -15.02
C SER A 161 2.79 8.01 -16.41
N LEU A 162 3.72 7.97 -17.37
CA LEU A 162 3.47 8.48 -18.72
C LEU A 162 2.62 7.51 -19.56
N GLU A 163 2.73 6.20 -19.33
CA GLU A 163 1.91 5.17 -19.96
C GLU A 163 0.59 4.94 -19.18
N ALA A 164 -0.10 6.01 -18.82
CA ALA A 164 -1.23 6.03 -17.89
C ALA A 164 -2.45 5.16 -18.27
N THR A 165 -2.54 4.69 -19.52
CA THR A 165 -3.61 3.79 -19.98
C THR A 165 -3.20 2.31 -19.97
N THR A 166 -1.91 2.01 -19.76
CA THR A 166 -1.33 0.68 -19.83
C THR A 166 -1.32 0.01 -18.45
N PHE A 167 -1.72 -1.26 -18.39
CA PHE A 167 -1.43 -2.11 -17.23
C PHE A 167 -0.06 -2.73 -17.39
N PHE A 168 0.77 -2.61 -16.37
CA PHE A 168 2.05 -3.30 -16.24
C PHE A 168 1.83 -4.59 -15.44
N SER A 169 2.46 -5.68 -15.86
CA SER A 169 2.29 -6.97 -15.21
C SER A 169 2.87 -7.01 -13.80
N ALA A 170 2.40 -7.95 -12.99
CA ALA A 170 2.99 -8.24 -11.67
C ALA A 170 4.49 -8.58 -11.77
N GLN A 171 4.93 -9.23 -12.87
CA GLN A 171 6.33 -9.51 -13.13
C GLN A 171 7.13 -8.22 -13.36
N TRP A 172 6.61 -7.29 -14.18
CA TRP A 172 7.24 -5.98 -14.35
C TRP A 172 7.38 -5.25 -13.00
N ALA A 173 6.35 -5.30 -12.19
CA ALA A 173 6.36 -4.68 -10.86
C ALA A 173 7.40 -5.32 -9.91
N GLN A 174 7.62 -6.63 -10.03
CA GLN A 174 8.66 -7.35 -9.29
C GLN A 174 10.06 -6.99 -9.83
N ASP A 175 10.26 -7.00 -11.13
CA ASP A 175 11.56 -6.70 -11.75
C ASP A 175 12.04 -5.28 -11.42
N ASN A 176 11.11 -4.35 -11.22
CA ASN A 176 11.39 -2.98 -10.82
C ASN A 176 11.35 -2.75 -9.29
N GLY A 177 11.09 -3.78 -8.47
CA GLY A 177 11.21 -3.71 -7.01
C GLY A 177 9.97 -3.18 -6.27
N LEU A 178 8.82 -2.99 -6.94
CA LEU A 178 7.57 -2.67 -6.26
C LEU A 178 7.08 -3.88 -5.45
N TYR A 179 6.98 -5.03 -6.10
CA TYR A 179 6.71 -6.30 -5.45
C TYR A 179 8.02 -7.01 -5.13
N THR A 180 8.15 -7.49 -3.90
CA THR A 180 9.33 -8.23 -3.47
C THR A 180 9.26 -9.69 -3.91
N LYS A 181 8.04 -10.26 -3.90
CA LYS A 181 7.76 -11.63 -4.37
C LYS A 181 6.42 -11.68 -5.07
N VAL A 182 6.35 -12.52 -6.11
CA VAL A 182 5.12 -12.79 -6.86
C VAL A 182 4.83 -14.29 -6.81
N PHE A 183 3.57 -14.64 -6.54
CA PHE A 183 3.10 -16.02 -6.37
C PHE A 183 2.03 -16.37 -7.39
N PRO A 184 1.87 -17.67 -7.75
CA PRO A 184 0.95 -18.09 -8.81
C PRO A 184 -0.54 -17.95 -8.45
N SER A 185 -0.87 -17.98 -7.16
CA SER A 185 -2.27 -17.93 -6.67
C SER A 185 -2.39 -17.22 -5.33
N THR A 186 -3.62 -16.86 -4.98
CA THR A 186 -3.96 -16.25 -3.70
C THR A 186 -3.69 -17.19 -2.52
N ASP A 187 -3.97 -18.49 -2.65
CA ASP A 187 -3.74 -19.46 -1.58
C ASP A 187 -2.25 -19.59 -1.23
N VAL A 188 -1.38 -19.58 -2.26
CA VAL A 188 0.07 -19.59 -2.06
C VAL A 188 0.52 -18.27 -1.44
N LEU A 189 0.02 -17.13 -1.95
CA LEU A 189 0.30 -15.81 -1.39
C LEU A 189 -0.06 -15.76 0.11
N ASP A 190 -1.25 -16.23 0.49
CA ASP A 190 -1.74 -16.19 1.88
C ASP A 190 -0.87 -17.04 2.80
N THR A 191 -0.49 -18.22 2.35
CA THR A 191 0.40 -19.12 3.09
C THR A 191 1.76 -18.46 3.34
N GLU A 192 2.34 -17.87 2.31
CA GLU A 192 3.66 -17.24 2.37
C GLU A 192 3.66 -15.93 3.19
N VAL A 193 2.61 -15.09 3.04
CA VAL A 193 2.44 -13.88 3.85
C VAL A 193 2.33 -14.24 5.33
N LYS A 194 1.50 -15.23 5.66
CA LYS A 194 1.33 -15.69 7.05
C LYS A 194 2.65 -16.24 7.63
N ALA A 195 3.34 -17.10 6.89
CA ALA A 195 4.60 -17.68 7.33
C ALA A 195 5.66 -16.59 7.56
N PHE A 196 5.79 -15.65 6.61
CA PHE A 196 6.77 -14.56 6.71
C PHE A 196 6.45 -13.58 7.85
N ALA A 197 5.19 -13.20 8.02
CA ALA A 197 4.77 -12.33 9.11
C ALA A 197 5.03 -12.97 10.48
N GLN A 198 4.75 -14.27 10.63
CA GLN A 198 5.06 -15.02 11.84
C GLN A 198 6.56 -15.11 12.10
N GLN A 199 7.37 -15.36 11.07
CA GLN A 199 8.83 -15.36 11.20
C GLN A 199 9.32 -13.98 11.69
N LEU A 200 8.90 -12.88 11.09
CA LEU A 200 9.29 -11.54 11.50
C LEU A 200 8.88 -11.23 12.95
N SER A 201 7.72 -11.74 13.39
CA SER A 201 7.22 -11.52 14.76
C SER A 201 8.07 -12.16 15.85
N THR A 202 9.01 -13.05 15.48
CA THR A 202 9.99 -13.67 16.41
C THR A 202 11.27 -12.87 16.58
N TYR A 203 11.52 -11.89 15.71
CA TYR A 203 12.73 -11.09 15.74
C TYR A 203 12.65 -9.97 16.79
N ASN A 204 13.82 -9.42 17.14
CA ASN A 204 13.92 -8.32 18.09
C ASN A 204 13.16 -7.07 17.57
N PRO A 205 12.15 -6.56 18.29
CA PRO A 205 11.33 -5.44 17.82
C PRO A 205 12.12 -4.16 17.59
N GLU A 206 13.10 -3.85 18.46
CA GLU A 206 13.92 -2.64 18.33
C GLU A 206 14.81 -2.70 17.09
N ALA A 207 15.35 -3.89 16.77
CA ALA A 207 16.14 -4.09 15.56
C ALA A 207 15.28 -3.90 14.32
N LEU A 208 14.06 -4.45 14.29
CA LEU A 208 13.12 -4.27 13.18
C LEU A 208 12.74 -2.79 13.00
N GLN A 209 12.46 -2.08 14.10
CA GLN A 209 12.14 -0.65 14.06
C GLN A 209 13.30 0.19 13.51
N LYS A 210 14.53 -0.05 13.97
CA LYS A 210 15.73 0.63 13.46
C LYS A 210 15.97 0.31 12.00
N LEU A 211 15.78 -0.93 11.59
CA LEU A 211 15.90 -1.34 10.19
C LEU A 211 14.86 -0.63 9.32
N LYS A 212 13.60 -0.54 9.77
CA LYS A 212 12.55 0.19 9.03
C LYS A 212 12.91 1.66 8.82
N SER A 213 13.47 2.35 9.81
CA SER A 213 13.86 3.75 9.65
C SER A 213 14.84 3.93 8.49
N THR A 214 15.75 2.97 8.27
CA THR A 214 16.71 3.04 7.16
C THR A 214 16.06 2.91 5.78
N PHE A 215 14.88 2.29 5.68
CA PHE A 215 14.17 2.15 4.40
C PHE A 215 13.57 3.46 3.90
N TRP A 216 13.34 4.42 4.82
CA TRP A 216 12.71 5.69 4.55
C TRP A 216 13.64 6.90 4.66
N GLU A 217 14.85 6.70 5.19
CA GLU A 217 15.86 7.74 5.19
C GLU A 217 16.35 8.04 3.78
N LYS A 218 16.45 9.31 3.42
CA LYS A 218 17.25 9.72 2.24
C LYS A 218 18.67 9.23 2.52
N ARG A 219 19.27 8.49 1.58
CA ARG A 219 20.67 8.05 1.69
C ARG A 219 21.52 9.26 2.05
N ARG A 220 21.99 9.31 3.29
CA ARG A 220 23.07 10.22 3.67
C ARG A 220 24.28 9.74 2.87
N SER A 221 24.88 10.62 2.04
CA SER A 221 26.23 10.39 1.56
C SER A 221 27.09 10.13 2.79
N PHE A 222 27.88 9.04 2.78
CA PHE A 222 28.91 8.85 3.78
C PHE A 222 29.78 10.10 3.77
N GLN A 223 29.62 10.96 4.78
CA GLN A 223 30.64 11.97 5.07
C GLN A 223 31.73 11.23 5.79
N THR A 224 32.85 11.03 5.09
CA THR A 224 34.13 10.59 5.65
C THR A 224 34.64 11.61 6.66
#